data_6b4c68a594c806466fcc27a99859ff76
#
_entry.id   6b4c68a594c806466fcc27a99859ff76
#
_cell.length_a   1.000
_cell.length_b   1.000
_cell.length_c   1.000
_cell.angle_alpha   90.00
_cell.angle_beta   90.00
_cell.angle_gamma   90.00
#
_symmetry.space_group_name_H-M   'P 1'
#
loop_
_entity.id
_entity.type
_entity.pdbx_description
1 polymer ?
#
loop_
_entity_poly.entity_id
_entity_poly.type
_entity_poly.pdbx_seq_one_letter_code
_entity_poly.pdbx_strand_id
1 'polypeptide(L)'
;MKQNLKKINIYSNLLNDAVNTFEDFNGVNGGLENFSIVLKGDLAINTFFKSKTIEVSEKISLFEKAVSSSMNAILVEVLKVVIENDDTNLIQDISKNFTLLSKKKLNIAFVEVVSSFEMDNNQKDDITNSLSELVNKKINIDFNVDKKLIGGLKIKVDDTLYDSSLQTKLENAKSKLVGV
;
A
#
# COMPACT_ATOMS: atom_id res chain seq x y z
N MET A 1 -23.81 3.68 -6.08
CA MET A 1 -22.49 4.19 -6.49
C MET A 1 -22.11 5.53 -5.84
N LYS A 2 -22.90 6.63 -5.98
CA LYS A 2 -22.57 7.92 -5.32
C LYS A 2 -22.50 7.88 -3.79
N GLN A 3 -23.29 7.03 -3.12
CA GLN A 3 -23.32 6.90 -1.67
C GLN A 3 -22.05 6.21 -1.14
N ASN A 4 -21.54 5.20 -1.83
CA ASN A 4 -20.30 4.52 -1.46
C ASN A 4 -19.09 5.45 -1.58
N LEU A 5 -19.03 6.28 -2.63
CA LEU A 5 -17.96 7.27 -2.78
C LEU A 5 -17.93 8.29 -1.63
N LYS A 6 -19.11 8.72 -1.14
CA LYS A 6 -19.16 9.60 0.04
C LYS A 6 -18.63 8.92 1.29
N LYS A 7 -19.02 7.66 1.54
CA LYS A 7 -18.54 6.88 2.68
C LYS A 7 -17.02 6.66 2.60
N ILE A 8 -16.50 6.25 1.44
CA ILE A 8 -15.06 6.09 1.21
C ILE A 8 -14.31 7.38 1.54
N ASN A 9 -14.78 8.51 1.05
CA ASN A 9 -14.15 9.81 1.33
C ASN A 9 -14.18 10.16 2.82
N ILE A 10 -15.29 9.91 3.52
CA ILE A 10 -15.40 10.19 4.96
C ILE A 10 -14.37 9.35 5.73
N TYR A 11 -14.35 8.03 5.54
CA TYR A 11 -13.42 7.14 6.25
C TYR A 11 -11.96 7.45 5.93
N SER A 12 -11.65 7.70 4.65
CA SER A 12 -10.28 8.03 4.24
C SER A 12 -9.82 9.39 4.79
N ASN A 13 -10.70 10.39 4.84
CA ASN A 13 -10.36 11.69 5.43
C ASN A 13 -10.15 11.59 6.93
N LEU A 14 -11.00 10.85 7.67
CA LEU A 14 -10.81 10.61 9.11
C LEU A 14 -9.43 10.01 9.41
N LEU A 15 -9.04 8.98 8.65
CA LEU A 15 -7.71 8.38 8.78
C LEU A 15 -6.60 9.36 8.40
N ASN A 16 -6.78 10.11 7.31
CA ASN A 16 -5.78 11.07 6.85
C ASN A 16 -5.59 12.25 7.81
N ASP A 17 -6.66 12.73 8.44
CA ASP A 17 -6.59 13.83 9.42
C ASP A 17 -5.82 13.42 10.67
N ALA A 18 -5.95 12.16 11.07
CA ALA A 18 -5.29 11.58 12.23
C ALA A 18 -3.80 11.26 12.00
N VAL A 19 -3.39 11.08 10.74
CA VAL A 19 -2.00 10.75 10.36
C VAL A 19 -1.22 12.03 10.13
N ASN A 20 -0.18 12.27 10.94
CA ASN A 20 0.68 13.45 10.84
C ASN A 20 2.15 13.11 10.55
N THR A 21 2.55 11.88 10.78
CA THR A 21 3.92 11.42 10.54
C THR A 21 3.95 10.30 9.50
N PHE A 22 5.15 10.05 8.97
CA PHE A 22 5.37 8.92 8.05
C PHE A 22 5.19 7.56 8.76
N GLU A 23 5.54 7.50 10.04
CA GLU A 23 5.36 6.29 10.86
C GLU A 23 3.87 5.99 11.08
N ASP A 24 3.06 7.02 11.38
CA ASP A 24 1.60 6.88 11.47
C ASP A 24 1.02 6.39 10.15
N PHE A 25 1.48 6.97 9.03
CA PHE A 25 1.04 6.55 7.70
C PHE A 25 1.34 5.07 7.46
N ASN A 26 2.57 4.61 7.72
CA ASN A 26 2.95 3.22 7.53
C ASN A 26 2.14 2.27 8.42
N GLY A 27 1.90 2.67 9.68
CA GLY A 27 1.09 1.89 10.61
C GLY A 27 -0.36 1.72 10.13
N VAL A 28 -0.98 2.81 9.67
CA VAL A 28 -2.36 2.80 9.17
C VAL A 28 -2.44 2.08 7.82
N ASN A 29 -1.53 2.37 6.88
CA ASN A 29 -1.53 1.76 5.56
C ASN A 29 -1.31 0.25 5.65
N GLY A 30 -0.29 -0.19 6.40
CA GLY A 30 -0.02 -1.62 6.63
C GLY A 30 -1.18 -2.34 7.31
N GLY A 31 -1.84 -1.70 8.28
CA GLY A 31 -3.03 -2.25 8.93
C GLY A 31 -4.21 -2.41 7.98
N LEU A 32 -4.49 -1.43 7.11
CA LEU A 32 -5.54 -1.51 6.07
C LEU A 32 -5.24 -2.61 5.05
N GLU A 33 -3.99 -2.71 4.60
CA GLU A 33 -3.56 -3.74 3.65
C GLU A 33 -3.70 -5.14 4.25
N ASN A 34 -3.19 -5.35 5.46
CA ASN A 34 -3.30 -6.62 6.18
C ASN A 34 -4.76 -7.03 6.37
N PHE A 35 -5.63 -6.11 6.81
CA PHE A 35 -7.04 -6.40 6.97
C PHE A 35 -7.71 -6.72 5.62
N SER A 36 -7.35 -6.02 4.56
CA SER A 36 -7.81 -6.32 3.20
C SER A 36 -7.36 -7.70 2.71
N ILE A 37 -6.11 -8.10 3.01
CA ILE A 37 -5.57 -9.42 2.66
C ILE A 37 -6.34 -10.52 3.40
N VAL A 38 -6.59 -10.35 4.70
CA VAL A 38 -7.35 -11.32 5.51
C VAL A 38 -8.77 -11.48 4.98
N LEU A 39 -9.46 -10.38 4.67
CA LEU A 39 -10.81 -10.43 4.09
C LEU A 39 -10.88 -11.11 2.71
N LYS A 40 -9.81 -11.04 1.92
CA LYS A 40 -9.74 -11.70 0.61
C LYS A 40 -9.29 -13.14 0.68
N GLY A 41 -8.36 -13.42 1.59
CA GLY A 41 -7.70 -14.72 1.69
C GLY A 41 -8.59 -15.78 2.35
N ASP A 42 -9.51 -15.36 3.23
CA ASP A 42 -10.40 -16.26 3.95
C ASP A 42 -11.86 -15.98 3.64
N LEU A 43 -12.48 -16.93 2.91
CA LEU A 43 -13.89 -16.84 2.54
C LEU A 43 -14.81 -16.88 3.77
N ALA A 44 -14.44 -17.62 4.83
CA ALA A 44 -15.22 -17.71 6.05
C ALA A 44 -15.23 -16.35 6.79
N ILE A 45 -14.07 -15.72 6.93
CA ILE A 45 -13.94 -14.38 7.53
C ILE A 45 -14.72 -13.35 6.72
N ASN A 46 -14.59 -13.37 5.41
CA ASN A 46 -15.31 -12.45 4.52
C ASN A 46 -16.83 -12.62 4.67
N THR A 47 -17.32 -13.87 4.67
CA THR A 47 -18.73 -14.19 4.83
C THR A 47 -19.24 -13.79 6.21
N PHE A 48 -18.44 -14.00 7.26
CA PHE A 48 -18.75 -13.60 8.62
C PHE A 48 -19.00 -12.09 8.72
N PHE A 49 -18.08 -11.27 8.23
CA PHE A 49 -18.25 -9.81 8.29
C PHE A 49 -19.41 -9.30 7.41
N LYS A 50 -19.72 -9.97 6.29
CA LYS A 50 -20.83 -9.61 5.40
C LYS A 50 -22.19 -10.17 5.83
N SER A 51 -22.21 -11.12 6.75
CA SER A 51 -23.46 -11.73 7.20
C SER A 51 -24.33 -10.71 7.92
N LYS A 52 -25.59 -10.64 7.53
CA LYS A 52 -26.61 -9.82 8.20
C LYS A 52 -27.30 -10.55 9.37
N THR A 53 -27.05 -11.83 9.54
CA THR A 53 -27.63 -12.66 10.61
C THR A 53 -26.80 -12.60 11.89
N ILE A 54 -25.56 -12.18 11.80
CA ILE A 54 -24.63 -12.05 12.93
C ILE A 54 -24.74 -10.63 13.48
N GLU A 55 -24.89 -10.52 14.79
CA GLU A 55 -24.96 -9.23 15.45
C GLU A 55 -23.65 -8.44 15.29
N VAL A 56 -23.80 -7.12 15.16
CA VAL A 56 -22.65 -6.20 15.00
C VAL A 56 -21.71 -6.27 16.21
N SER A 57 -22.26 -6.44 17.41
CA SER A 57 -21.50 -6.63 18.65
C SER A 57 -20.56 -7.84 18.60
N GLU A 58 -21.01 -8.95 18.02
CA GLU A 58 -20.18 -10.17 17.85
C GLU A 58 -19.06 -9.94 16.84
N LYS A 59 -19.36 -9.25 15.73
CA LYS A 59 -18.36 -8.90 14.71
C LYS A 59 -17.25 -8.03 15.30
N ILE A 60 -17.63 -7.02 16.09
CA ILE A 60 -16.68 -6.11 16.74
C ILE A 60 -15.85 -6.86 17.78
N SER A 61 -16.47 -7.68 18.63
CA SER A 61 -15.78 -8.47 19.65
C SER A 61 -14.74 -9.42 19.06
N LEU A 62 -15.06 -10.08 17.94
CA LEU A 62 -14.10 -10.92 17.21
C LEU A 62 -12.98 -10.11 16.58
N PHE A 63 -13.31 -8.98 15.97
CA PHE A 63 -12.32 -8.06 15.42
C PHE A 63 -11.34 -7.59 16.50
N GLU A 64 -11.82 -7.13 17.65
CA GLU A 64 -10.99 -6.68 18.77
C GLU A 64 -10.07 -7.78 19.32
N LYS A 65 -10.55 -9.02 19.38
CA LYS A 65 -9.74 -10.17 19.79
C LYS A 65 -8.67 -10.56 18.75
N ALA A 66 -8.97 -10.34 17.47
CA ALA A 66 -8.07 -10.68 16.37
C ALA A 66 -7.02 -9.60 16.13
N VAL A 67 -7.33 -8.33 16.49
CA VAL A 67 -6.42 -7.20 16.34
C VAL A 67 -5.32 -7.32 17.39
N SER A 68 -4.08 -7.44 16.91
CA SER A 68 -2.91 -7.39 17.78
C SER A 68 -2.76 -5.98 18.38
N SER A 69 -2.21 -5.91 19.59
CA SER A 69 -1.88 -4.65 20.29
C SER A 69 -0.94 -3.72 19.48
N SER A 70 -0.43 -4.17 18.35
CA SER A 70 0.45 -3.43 17.45
C SER A 70 -0.29 -2.59 16.39
N MET A 71 -1.61 -2.75 16.23
CA MET A 71 -2.38 -1.96 15.26
C MET A 71 -2.62 -0.55 15.79
N ASN A 72 -2.51 0.45 14.90
CA ASN A 72 -2.76 1.85 15.24
C ASN A 72 -4.18 2.03 15.81
N ALA A 73 -4.29 2.64 16.98
CA ALA A 73 -5.57 2.79 17.72
C ALA A 73 -6.64 3.52 16.89
N ILE A 74 -6.25 4.52 16.11
CA ILE A 74 -7.17 5.28 15.26
C ILE A 74 -7.73 4.39 14.15
N LEU A 75 -6.88 3.57 13.54
CA LEU A 75 -7.32 2.61 12.53
C LEU A 75 -8.33 1.61 13.11
N VAL A 76 -8.09 1.11 14.32
CA VAL A 76 -9.01 0.19 15.02
C VAL A 76 -10.39 0.84 15.18
N GLU A 77 -10.46 2.09 15.65
CA GLU A 77 -11.74 2.78 15.82
C GLU A 77 -12.46 3.02 14.48
N VAL A 78 -11.74 3.43 13.43
CA VAL A 78 -12.34 3.60 12.11
C VAL A 78 -12.82 2.27 11.54
N LEU A 79 -12.08 1.18 11.71
CA LEU A 79 -12.50 -0.15 11.24
C LEU A 79 -13.73 -0.66 12.01
N LYS A 80 -13.89 -0.37 13.30
CA LYS A 80 -15.12 -0.67 14.05
C LYS A 80 -16.32 0.02 13.39
N VAL A 81 -16.21 1.31 13.09
CA VAL A 81 -17.28 2.06 12.42
C VAL A 81 -17.59 1.51 11.03
N VAL A 82 -16.57 1.06 10.29
CA VAL A 82 -16.74 0.41 8.98
C VAL A 82 -17.50 -0.93 9.14
N ILE A 83 -17.20 -1.70 10.19
CA ILE A 83 -17.88 -2.97 10.49
C ILE A 83 -19.34 -2.70 10.92
N GLU A 84 -19.57 -1.70 11.78
CA GLU A 84 -20.91 -1.29 12.23
C GLU A 84 -21.84 -0.92 11.09
N ASN A 85 -21.30 -0.27 10.06
CA ASN A 85 -22.07 0.16 8.90
C ASN A 85 -22.18 -0.90 7.79
N ASP A 86 -21.71 -2.12 7.99
CA ASP A 86 -21.60 -3.19 6.98
C ASP A 86 -20.83 -2.75 5.72
N ASP A 87 -19.85 -1.85 5.87
CA ASP A 87 -19.09 -1.26 4.78
C ASP A 87 -17.72 -1.96 4.53
N THR A 88 -17.54 -3.18 5.04
CA THR A 88 -16.28 -3.94 4.90
C THR A 88 -15.87 -4.21 3.46
N ASN A 89 -16.82 -4.19 2.53
CA ASN A 89 -16.58 -4.28 1.09
C ASN A 89 -15.88 -3.05 0.51
N LEU A 90 -15.88 -1.91 1.22
CA LEU A 90 -15.26 -0.64 0.78
C LEU A 90 -13.80 -0.50 1.23
N ILE A 91 -13.28 -1.42 2.05
CA ILE A 91 -11.95 -1.29 2.67
C ILE A 91 -10.83 -1.09 1.65
N GLN A 92 -10.89 -1.77 0.51
CA GLN A 92 -9.87 -1.59 -0.54
C GLN A 92 -9.89 -0.18 -1.15
N ASP A 93 -11.10 0.34 -1.38
CA ASP A 93 -11.25 1.68 -1.94
C ASP A 93 -10.91 2.74 -0.90
N ILE A 94 -11.20 2.49 0.40
CA ILE A 94 -10.77 3.31 1.53
C ILE A 94 -9.25 3.35 1.60
N SER A 95 -8.56 2.19 1.53
CA SER A 95 -7.10 2.09 1.54
C SER A 95 -6.47 2.89 0.39
N LYS A 96 -6.95 2.70 -0.84
CA LYS A 96 -6.46 3.43 -2.02
C LYS A 96 -6.64 4.94 -1.87
N ASN A 97 -7.82 5.38 -1.44
CA ASN A 97 -8.11 6.81 -1.29
C ASN A 97 -7.30 7.43 -0.14
N PHE A 98 -7.16 6.73 1.00
CA PHE A 98 -6.30 7.13 2.11
C PHE A 98 -4.85 7.31 1.65
N THR A 99 -4.30 6.33 0.92
CA THR A 99 -2.94 6.41 0.37
C THR A 99 -2.75 7.64 -0.53
N LEU A 100 -3.71 7.94 -1.40
CA LEU A 100 -3.66 9.13 -2.27
C LEU A 100 -3.71 10.45 -1.49
N LEU A 101 -4.54 10.53 -0.45
CA LEU A 101 -4.67 11.72 0.39
C LEU A 101 -3.39 11.95 1.22
N SER A 102 -2.91 10.89 1.87
CA SER A 102 -1.71 10.94 2.72
C SER A 102 -0.43 11.21 1.92
N LYS A 103 -0.34 10.67 0.70
CA LYS A 103 0.75 10.99 -0.24
C LYS A 103 0.88 12.49 -0.48
N LYS A 104 -0.25 13.16 -0.68
CA LYS A 104 -0.28 14.62 -0.88
C LYS A 104 0.04 15.39 0.41
N LYS A 105 -0.58 14.99 1.54
CA LYS A 105 -0.42 15.67 2.84
C LYS A 105 1.01 15.57 3.36
N LEU A 106 1.61 14.40 3.30
CA LEU A 106 2.94 14.11 3.87
C LEU A 106 4.09 14.26 2.88
N ASN A 107 3.79 14.63 1.63
CA ASN A 107 4.78 14.71 0.55
C ASN A 107 5.61 13.42 0.42
N ILE A 108 4.92 12.28 0.35
CA ILE A 108 5.52 10.95 0.21
C ILE A 108 5.57 10.56 -1.28
N ALA A 109 6.72 10.04 -1.73
CA ALA A 109 6.84 9.37 -3.02
C ALA A 109 6.79 7.85 -2.83
N PHE A 110 6.04 7.16 -3.68
CA PHE A 110 6.01 5.70 -3.72
C PHE A 110 7.02 5.22 -4.75
N VAL A 111 7.92 4.36 -4.29
CA VAL A 111 9.00 3.82 -5.12
C VAL A 111 8.90 2.32 -5.16
N GLU A 112 8.87 1.76 -6.36
CA GLU A 112 8.99 0.33 -6.59
C GLU A 112 10.33 0.05 -7.26
N VAL A 113 11.13 -0.82 -6.64
CA VAL A 113 12.41 -1.26 -7.16
C VAL A 113 12.32 -2.73 -7.52
N VAL A 114 12.55 -3.03 -8.79
CA VAL A 114 12.57 -4.41 -9.28
C VAL A 114 13.99 -4.78 -9.68
N SER A 115 14.49 -5.87 -9.11
CA SER A 115 15.84 -6.41 -9.39
C SER A 115 15.78 -7.82 -9.96
N SER A 116 16.87 -8.27 -10.57
CA SER A 116 17.02 -9.65 -11.05
C SER A 116 17.36 -10.65 -9.95
N PHE A 117 17.77 -10.19 -8.78
CA PHE A 117 18.20 -11.00 -7.63
C PHE A 117 17.70 -10.39 -6.32
N GLU A 118 17.70 -11.19 -5.28
CA GLU A 118 17.34 -10.75 -3.93
C GLU A 118 18.44 -9.89 -3.34
N MET A 119 18.12 -8.66 -2.95
CA MET A 119 19.05 -7.71 -2.37
C MET A 119 19.19 -7.92 -0.87
N ASP A 120 20.40 -7.77 -0.35
CA ASP A 120 20.64 -7.70 1.08
C ASP A 120 20.18 -6.38 1.70
N ASN A 121 20.17 -6.30 3.03
CA ASN A 121 19.68 -5.12 3.74
C ASN A 121 20.54 -3.88 3.45
N ASN A 122 21.87 -4.03 3.34
CA ASN A 122 22.77 -2.92 3.08
C ASN A 122 22.51 -2.31 1.70
N GLN A 123 22.32 -3.17 0.69
CA GLN A 123 21.97 -2.72 -0.67
C GLN A 123 20.62 -2.00 -0.73
N LYS A 124 19.63 -2.49 0.03
CA LYS A 124 18.31 -1.83 0.14
C LYS A 124 18.42 -0.47 0.79
N ASP A 125 19.22 -0.36 1.86
CA ASP A 125 19.44 0.90 2.58
C ASP A 125 20.17 1.91 1.71
N ASP A 126 21.20 1.51 0.98
CA ASP A 126 21.95 2.37 0.06
C ASP A 126 21.05 2.93 -1.06
N ILE A 127 20.21 2.07 -1.64
CA ILE A 127 19.26 2.49 -2.67
C ILE A 127 18.22 3.44 -2.08
N THR A 128 17.70 3.13 -0.90
CA THR A 128 16.71 3.95 -0.21
C THR A 128 17.26 5.36 0.08
N ASN A 129 18.46 5.45 0.62
CA ASN A 129 19.12 6.72 0.92
C ASN A 129 19.33 7.54 -0.36
N SER A 130 19.90 6.91 -1.39
CA SER A 130 20.18 7.59 -2.68
C SER A 130 18.90 8.09 -3.35
N LEU A 131 17.81 7.31 -3.31
CA LEU A 131 16.52 7.70 -3.90
C LEU A 131 15.84 8.80 -3.08
N SER A 132 15.93 8.77 -1.75
CA SER A 132 15.34 9.80 -0.90
C SER A 132 15.98 11.17 -1.14
N GLU A 133 17.30 11.21 -1.34
CA GLU A 133 18.05 12.42 -1.69
C GLU A 133 17.65 12.94 -3.08
N LEU A 134 17.57 12.06 -4.08
CA LEU A 134 17.22 12.42 -5.46
C LEU A 134 15.79 12.97 -5.59
N VAL A 135 14.85 12.35 -4.89
CA VAL A 135 13.42 12.71 -4.97
C VAL A 135 13.11 13.91 -4.08
N ASN A 136 13.94 14.19 -3.07
CA ASN A 136 13.74 15.24 -2.04
C ASN A 136 12.37 15.13 -1.36
N LYS A 137 11.93 13.89 -1.09
CA LYS A 137 10.67 13.52 -0.42
C LYS A 137 10.95 12.35 0.51
N LYS A 138 10.05 12.14 1.46
CA LYS A 138 9.99 10.84 2.15
C LYS A 138 9.56 9.79 1.15
N ILE A 139 10.21 8.64 1.16
CA ILE A 139 9.89 7.55 0.24
C ILE A 139 9.28 6.38 0.98
N ASN A 140 8.25 5.80 0.39
CA ASN A 140 7.77 4.47 0.72
C ASN A 140 8.24 3.56 -0.40
N ILE A 141 9.13 2.61 -0.08
CA ILE A 141 9.82 1.81 -1.07
C ILE A 141 9.42 0.33 -0.95
N ASP A 142 9.12 -0.27 -2.09
CA ASP A 142 8.83 -1.70 -2.24
C ASP A 142 9.89 -2.35 -3.11
N PHE A 143 10.44 -3.48 -2.66
CA PHE A 143 11.49 -4.23 -3.36
C PHE A 143 10.93 -5.54 -3.88
N ASN A 144 10.95 -5.70 -5.20
CA ASN A 144 10.47 -6.87 -5.89
C ASN A 144 11.60 -7.57 -6.66
N VAL A 145 11.49 -8.88 -6.84
CA VAL A 145 12.44 -9.66 -7.63
C VAL A 145 11.75 -10.20 -8.88
N ASP A 146 12.29 -9.85 -10.05
CA ASP A 146 11.88 -10.44 -11.33
C ASP A 146 13.06 -11.15 -12.00
N LYS A 147 13.07 -12.46 -11.92
CA LYS A 147 14.12 -13.32 -12.53
C LYS A 147 14.19 -13.23 -14.05
N LYS A 148 13.20 -12.62 -14.71
CA LYS A 148 13.23 -12.37 -16.16
C LYS A 148 14.17 -11.20 -16.52
N LEU A 149 14.50 -10.34 -15.57
CA LEU A 149 15.51 -9.32 -15.75
C LEU A 149 16.88 -9.99 -15.86
N ILE A 150 17.58 -9.77 -16.97
CA ILE A 150 18.94 -10.29 -17.19
C ILE A 150 19.94 -9.65 -16.22
N GLY A 151 19.65 -8.42 -15.76
CA GLY A 151 20.44 -7.65 -14.80
C GLY A 151 20.06 -6.17 -14.79
N GLY A 152 20.57 -5.45 -13.80
CA GLY A 152 20.22 -4.04 -13.55
C GLY A 152 18.97 -3.90 -12.69
N LEU A 153 18.44 -2.67 -12.66
CA LEU A 153 17.30 -2.29 -11.84
C LEU A 153 16.25 -1.61 -12.71
N LYS A 154 14.97 -1.86 -12.39
CA LYS A 154 13.85 -1.04 -12.81
C LYS A 154 13.34 -0.30 -11.59
N ILE A 155 13.26 1.02 -11.66
CA ILE A 155 12.81 1.86 -10.56
C ILE A 155 11.61 2.66 -11.05
N LYS A 156 10.48 2.52 -10.38
CA LYS A 156 9.31 3.31 -10.63
C LYS A 156 9.10 4.27 -9.46
N VAL A 157 9.13 5.55 -9.74
CA VAL A 157 8.85 6.60 -8.76
C VAL A 157 7.50 7.22 -9.10
N ASP A 158 6.52 7.00 -8.27
CA ASP A 158 5.12 7.37 -8.54
C ASP A 158 4.65 6.82 -9.91
N ASP A 159 4.46 7.66 -10.89
CA ASP A 159 4.03 7.27 -12.25
C ASP A 159 5.19 7.27 -13.27
N THR A 160 6.41 7.55 -12.83
CA THR A 160 7.59 7.65 -13.71
C THR A 160 8.45 6.38 -13.59
N LEU A 161 8.67 5.71 -14.71
CA LEU A 161 9.52 4.52 -14.79
C LEU A 161 10.93 4.88 -15.25
N TYR A 162 11.92 4.48 -14.47
CA TYR A 162 13.35 4.53 -14.80
C TYR A 162 13.84 3.10 -15.01
N ASP A 163 14.06 2.71 -16.27
CA ASP A 163 14.51 1.37 -16.62
C ASP A 163 16.00 1.39 -16.97
N SER A 164 16.83 0.93 -16.02
CA SER A 164 18.29 0.77 -16.18
C SER A 164 18.68 -0.69 -16.41
N SER A 165 17.75 -1.56 -16.81
CA SER A 165 18.03 -2.96 -17.03
C SER A 165 18.99 -3.19 -18.21
N LEU A 166 19.76 -4.26 -18.14
CA LEU A 166 20.63 -4.68 -19.24
C LEU A 166 19.85 -4.98 -20.51
N GLN A 167 18.63 -5.48 -20.38
CA GLN A 167 17.75 -5.74 -21.51
C GLN A 167 17.46 -4.46 -22.29
N THR A 168 17.00 -3.40 -21.62
CA THR A 168 16.73 -2.11 -22.26
C THR A 168 17.99 -1.48 -22.86
N LYS A 169 19.14 -1.62 -22.18
CA LYS A 169 20.42 -1.17 -22.73
C LYS A 169 20.81 -1.91 -24.01
N LEU A 170 20.60 -3.22 -24.05
CA LEU A 170 20.86 -4.06 -25.25
C LEU A 170 19.89 -3.75 -26.39
N GLU A 171 18.59 -3.57 -26.10
CA GLU A 171 17.59 -3.17 -27.09
C GLU A 171 17.90 -1.79 -27.68
N ASN A 172 18.28 -0.83 -26.85
CA ASN A 172 18.71 0.51 -27.29
C ASN A 172 20.01 0.45 -28.13
N ALA A 173 20.97 -0.41 -27.76
CA ALA A 173 22.19 -0.59 -28.53
C ALA A 173 21.89 -1.25 -29.89
N LYS A 174 21.01 -2.26 -29.91
CA LYS A 174 20.59 -2.94 -31.13
C LYS A 174 19.87 -1.97 -32.09
N SER A 175 18.95 -1.15 -31.58
CA SER A 175 18.24 -0.18 -32.42
C SER A 175 19.18 0.87 -33.02
N LYS A 176 20.18 1.33 -32.25
CA LYS A 176 21.22 2.23 -32.78
C LYS A 176 22.11 1.61 -33.83
N LEU A 177 22.36 0.29 -33.77
CA LEU A 177 23.18 -0.43 -34.78
C LEU A 177 22.40 -0.77 -36.04
N VAL A 178 21.09 -0.98 -35.92
CA VAL A 178 20.23 -1.37 -37.05
C VAL A 178 19.67 -0.15 -37.80
N GLY A 179 19.85 1.05 -37.25
CA GLY A 179 19.51 2.33 -37.92
C GLY A 179 17.99 2.59 -38.05
N VAL A 180 17.18 2.07 -37.11
CA VAL A 180 15.74 2.31 -37.04
C VAL A 180 15.44 3.04 -35.73
#